data_ca061f3e31ab721dc925a621e9a2cbdd
#
_entry.id   ca061f3e31ab721dc925a621e9a2cbdd
#
_cell.length_a   1.000
_cell.length_b   1.000
_cell.length_c   1.000
_cell.angle_alpha   90.00
_cell.angle_beta   90.00
_cell.angle_gamma   90.00
#
_symmetry.space_group_name_H-M   'P 1'
#
loop_
_entity.id
_entity.type
_entity.pdbx_description
1 polymer ?
#
loop_
_entity_poly.entity_id
_entity_poly.type
_entity_poly.pdbx_seq_one_letter_code
_entity_poly.pdbx_strand_id
1 'polypeptide(L)'
;MDIGIIFPQTEIETGKDAIIKFAKTAENLGFSHIFMADHVLGANPAVHEHVRDHYYTHDSIINEVFVTLGFISAITETIGLMTGILILPQRSAALVAK
;
A
#
# COMPACT_ATOMS: atom_id res chain seq x y z
N MET A 1 4.92 22.98 -5.93
CA MET A 1 3.79 22.19 -5.41
C MET A 1 4.21 20.73 -5.43
N ASP A 2 4.17 20.05 -4.30
CA ASP A 2 4.51 18.63 -4.23
C ASP A 2 3.26 17.81 -4.56
N ILE A 3 3.39 16.89 -5.51
CA ILE A 3 2.31 16.00 -5.93
C ILE A 3 2.71 14.56 -5.63
N GLY A 4 1.95 13.90 -4.77
CA GLY A 4 2.10 12.49 -4.50
C GLY A 4 1.20 11.62 -5.38
N ILE A 5 1.48 10.31 -5.39
CA ILE A 5 0.66 9.32 -6.08
C ILE A 5 0.28 8.19 -5.13
N ILE A 6 -0.96 7.72 -5.22
CA ILE A 6 -1.43 6.58 -4.43
C ILE A 6 -0.96 5.29 -5.11
N PHE A 7 -0.38 4.36 -4.30
CA PHE A 7 -0.05 3.03 -4.77
C PHE A 7 -1.34 2.24 -5.06
N PRO A 8 -1.52 1.71 -6.28
CA PRO A 8 -2.75 1.02 -6.69
C PRO A 8 -2.77 -0.42 -6.15
N GLN A 9 -3.21 -0.60 -4.91
CA GLN A 9 -3.16 -1.87 -4.18
C GLN A 9 -3.91 -3.01 -4.86
N THR A 10 -5.05 -2.72 -5.47
CA THR A 10 -5.96 -3.72 -6.06
C THR A 10 -6.06 -3.62 -7.58
N GLU A 11 -5.51 -2.58 -8.17
CA GLU A 11 -5.66 -2.25 -9.58
C GLU A 11 -4.48 -2.72 -10.46
N ILE A 12 -3.37 -3.13 -9.83
CA ILE A 12 -2.21 -3.69 -10.55
C ILE A 12 -1.97 -5.14 -10.13
N GLU A 13 -1.25 -5.87 -10.98
CA GLU A 13 -0.78 -7.21 -10.64
C GLU A 13 0.14 -7.18 -9.41
N THR A 14 0.02 -8.20 -8.56
CA THR A 14 0.75 -8.28 -7.29
C THR A 14 2.22 -8.70 -7.41
N GLY A 15 2.69 -8.94 -8.63
CA GLY A 15 4.06 -9.35 -8.90
C GLY A 15 5.08 -8.24 -8.67
N LYS A 16 6.29 -8.61 -8.26
CA LYS A 16 7.40 -7.66 -8.04
C LYS A 16 7.64 -6.73 -9.24
N ASP A 17 7.46 -7.23 -10.46
CA ASP A 17 7.75 -6.46 -11.67
C ASP A 17 6.74 -5.31 -11.87
N ALA A 18 5.47 -5.52 -11.49
CA ALA A 18 4.46 -4.47 -11.50
C ALA A 18 4.80 -3.37 -10.47
N ILE A 19 5.22 -3.77 -9.27
CA ILE A 19 5.65 -2.82 -8.22
C ILE A 19 6.87 -2.03 -8.68
N ILE A 20 7.89 -2.69 -9.25
CA ILE A 20 9.09 -2.02 -9.78
C ILE A 20 8.71 -1.01 -10.86
N LYS A 21 7.91 -1.44 -11.83
CA LYS A 21 7.47 -0.58 -12.94
C LYS A 21 6.72 0.65 -12.42
N PHE A 22 5.78 0.46 -11.50
CA PHE A 22 5.03 1.56 -10.90
C PHE A 22 5.95 2.55 -10.19
N ALA A 23 6.78 2.07 -9.24
CA ALA A 23 7.63 2.91 -8.42
C ALA A 23 8.66 3.70 -9.25
N LYS A 24 9.34 3.03 -10.18
CA LYS A 24 10.30 3.68 -11.09
C LYS A 24 9.62 4.69 -12.01
N THR A 25 8.43 4.39 -12.51
CA THR A 25 7.69 5.33 -13.37
C THR A 25 7.24 6.56 -12.57
N ALA A 26 6.72 6.37 -11.35
CA ALA A 26 6.33 7.48 -10.48
C ALA A 26 7.52 8.40 -10.17
N GLU A 27 8.66 7.84 -9.82
CA GLU A 27 9.89 8.60 -9.57
C GLU A 27 10.36 9.36 -10.82
N ASN A 28 10.43 8.69 -11.98
CA ASN A 28 10.85 9.30 -13.24
C ASN A 28 9.90 10.41 -13.73
N LEU A 29 8.61 10.32 -13.41
CA LEU A 29 7.63 11.37 -13.71
C LEU A 29 7.69 12.54 -12.73
N GLY A 30 8.52 12.47 -11.69
CA GLY A 30 8.72 13.55 -10.73
C GLY A 30 7.65 13.66 -9.65
N PHE A 31 6.92 12.58 -9.35
CA PHE A 31 6.07 12.55 -8.16
C PHE A 31 6.94 12.68 -6.90
N SER A 32 6.49 13.50 -5.95
CA SER A 32 7.24 13.77 -4.72
C SER A 32 7.20 12.58 -3.74
N HIS A 33 6.11 11.83 -3.73
CA HIS A 33 5.96 10.67 -2.83
C HIS A 33 4.93 9.65 -3.32
N ILE A 34 5.12 8.41 -2.89
CA ILE A 34 4.15 7.33 -3.03
C ILE A 34 3.41 7.17 -1.70
N PHE A 35 2.09 7.20 -1.78
CA PHE A 35 1.16 7.01 -0.68
C PHE A 35 0.62 5.59 -0.71
N MET A 36 0.72 4.84 0.40
CA MET A 36 0.25 3.46 0.44
C MET A 36 -0.71 3.22 1.60
N ALA A 37 -1.91 2.72 1.27
CA ALA A 37 -2.92 2.35 2.26
C ALA A 37 -2.57 1.03 2.95
N ASP A 38 -2.80 0.99 4.26
CA ASP A 38 -2.67 -0.23 5.07
C ASP A 38 -3.99 -0.98 5.15
N HIS A 39 -3.94 -2.30 5.03
CA HIS A 39 -5.07 -3.19 5.24
C HIS A 39 -4.56 -4.57 5.66
N VAL A 40 -4.89 -4.99 6.88
CA VAL A 40 -4.32 -6.23 7.45
C VAL A 40 -5.27 -7.41 7.29
N LEU A 41 -6.56 -7.22 7.60
CA LEU A 41 -7.55 -8.29 7.58
C LEU A 41 -8.78 -7.86 6.77
N GLY A 42 -9.11 -8.63 5.74
CA GLY A 42 -10.34 -8.48 4.98
C GLY A 42 -11.49 -9.29 5.59
N ALA A 43 -12.66 -8.66 5.72
CA ALA A 43 -13.85 -9.35 6.23
C ALA A 43 -14.44 -10.29 5.16
N ASN A 44 -14.98 -11.42 5.61
CA ASN A 44 -15.72 -12.33 4.75
C ASN A 44 -17.19 -11.87 4.62
N PRO A 45 -17.65 -11.41 3.43
CA PRO A 45 -19.02 -10.94 3.24
C PRO A 45 -20.09 -11.99 3.47
N ALA A 46 -19.75 -13.27 3.37
CA ALA A 46 -20.70 -14.36 3.64
C ALA A 46 -21.03 -14.51 5.14
N VAL A 47 -20.13 -14.03 6.00
CA VAL A 47 -20.28 -14.06 7.47
C VAL A 47 -20.70 -12.69 8.01
N HIS A 48 -20.23 -11.64 7.37
CA HIS A 48 -20.42 -10.24 7.79
C HIS A 48 -21.24 -9.50 6.72
N GLU A 49 -22.56 -9.64 6.73
CA GLU A 49 -23.45 -9.07 5.71
C GLU A 49 -23.30 -7.55 5.53
N HIS A 50 -22.97 -6.84 6.61
CA HIS A 50 -22.78 -5.39 6.60
C HIS A 50 -21.54 -4.91 5.84
N VAL A 51 -20.64 -5.82 5.44
CA VAL A 51 -19.44 -5.48 4.65
C VAL A 51 -19.55 -5.87 3.18
N ARG A 52 -20.71 -6.34 2.72
CA ARG A 52 -20.91 -6.78 1.31
C ARG A 52 -20.61 -5.70 0.28
N ASP A 53 -20.85 -4.45 0.64
CA ASP A 53 -20.66 -3.31 -0.25
C ASP A 53 -19.31 -2.60 -0.05
N HIS A 54 -18.41 -3.19 0.76
CA HIS A 54 -17.07 -2.63 0.97
C HIS A 54 -16.11 -3.04 -0.16
N TYR A 55 -15.23 -2.12 -0.52
CA TYR A 55 -14.23 -2.30 -1.56
C TYR A 55 -13.18 -3.38 -1.25
N TYR A 56 -12.95 -3.66 0.03
CA TYR A 56 -11.91 -4.60 0.48
C TYR A 56 -12.53 -5.73 1.30
N THR A 57 -12.41 -6.94 0.77
CA THR A 57 -12.86 -8.18 1.41
C THR A 57 -11.66 -9.11 1.65
N HIS A 58 -11.90 -10.29 2.20
CA HIS A 58 -10.87 -11.32 2.36
C HIS A 58 -10.28 -11.81 1.03
N ASP A 59 -10.97 -11.57 -0.10
CA ASP A 59 -10.48 -11.91 -1.45
C ASP A 59 -9.62 -10.80 -2.07
N SER A 60 -9.60 -9.62 -1.46
CA SER A 60 -8.83 -8.49 -1.95
C SER A 60 -7.34 -8.71 -1.68
N ILE A 61 -6.54 -8.72 -2.73
CA ILE A 61 -5.09 -8.83 -2.58
C ILE A 61 -4.55 -7.44 -2.27
N ILE A 62 -4.09 -7.26 -1.03
CA ILE A 62 -3.45 -6.01 -0.58
C ILE A 62 -2.08 -6.36 -0.04
N ASN A 63 -1.06 -5.70 -0.58
CA ASN A 63 0.31 -5.92 -0.14
C ASN A 63 0.52 -5.36 1.27
N GLU A 64 1.32 -6.05 2.08
CA GLU A 64 1.71 -5.55 3.40
C GLU A 64 2.51 -4.25 3.24
N VAL A 65 2.06 -3.20 3.93
CA VAL A 65 2.51 -1.83 3.66
C VAL A 65 4.01 -1.62 3.93
N PHE A 66 4.53 -2.07 5.07
CA PHE A 66 5.95 -1.85 5.40
C PHE A 66 6.89 -2.70 4.56
N VAL A 67 6.50 -3.94 4.26
CA VAL A 67 7.30 -4.82 3.39
C VAL A 67 7.39 -4.23 1.99
N THR A 68 6.26 -3.75 1.46
CA THR A 68 6.21 -3.15 0.12
C THR A 68 6.95 -1.82 0.05
N LEU A 69 6.76 -0.94 1.05
CA LEU A 69 7.52 0.32 1.10
C LEU A 69 9.02 0.08 1.27
N GLY A 70 9.42 -0.91 2.07
CA GLY A 70 10.82 -1.33 2.19
C GLY A 70 11.40 -1.82 0.86
N PHE A 71 10.63 -2.61 0.10
CA PHE A 71 11.03 -3.03 -1.24
C PHE A 71 11.15 -1.84 -2.20
N ILE A 72 10.17 -0.92 -2.20
CA ILE A 72 10.20 0.28 -3.04
C ILE A 72 11.40 1.15 -2.67
N SER A 73 11.69 1.32 -1.38
CA SER A 73 12.85 2.07 -0.90
C SER A 73 14.18 1.53 -1.43
N ALA A 74 14.28 0.21 -1.60
CA ALA A 74 15.49 -0.43 -2.12
C ALA A 74 15.72 -0.21 -3.62
N ILE A 75 14.70 0.20 -4.37
CA ILE A 75 14.74 0.33 -5.83
C ILE A 75 14.54 1.77 -6.33
N THR A 76 14.24 2.71 -5.45
CA THR A 76 14.07 4.15 -5.76
C THR A 76 15.14 4.98 -5.04
N GLU A 77 15.38 6.20 -5.49
CA GLU A 77 16.46 7.05 -4.98
C GLU A 77 15.96 8.33 -4.30
N THR A 78 14.90 8.92 -4.84
CA THR A 78 14.48 10.28 -4.48
C THR A 78 13.02 10.39 -4.03
N ILE A 79 12.14 9.48 -4.48
CA ILE A 79 10.72 9.55 -4.17
C ILE A 79 10.44 9.26 -2.70
N GLY A 80 9.67 10.13 -2.03
CA GLY A 80 9.25 9.93 -0.65
C GLY A 80 8.25 8.79 -0.52
N LEU A 81 8.25 8.10 0.64
CA LEU A 81 7.35 6.99 0.92
C LEU A 81 6.50 7.32 2.14
N MET A 82 5.19 7.15 2.03
CA MET A 82 4.23 7.45 3.08
C MET A 82 3.19 6.36 3.25
N THR A 83 2.81 6.10 4.51
CA THR A 83 1.59 5.35 4.79
C THR A 83 0.39 6.29 4.81
N GLY A 84 -0.72 5.88 4.23
CA GLY A 84 -1.92 6.71 4.26
C GLY A 84 -3.19 5.89 4.06
N ILE A 85 -3.70 5.33 5.09
CA ILE A 85 -3.45 5.41 6.52
C ILE A 85 -2.63 4.21 7.03
N LEU A 86 -2.33 4.18 8.34
CA LEU A 86 -1.81 3.02 9.03
C LEU A 86 -2.80 2.58 10.12
N ILE A 87 -3.20 1.30 10.11
CA ILE A 87 -4.17 0.74 11.07
C ILE A 87 -3.43 0.35 12.37
N LEU A 88 -3.08 1.34 13.19
CA LEU A 88 -2.31 1.16 14.42
C LEU A 88 -2.86 0.09 15.37
N PRO A 89 -4.19 -0.04 15.62
CA PRO A 89 -4.71 -1.06 16.53
C PRO A 89 -4.40 -2.50 16.13
N GLN A 90 -4.09 -2.74 14.85
CA GLN A 90 -3.76 -4.08 14.34
C GLN A 90 -2.26 -4.34 14.26
N ARG A 91 -1.42 -3.41 14.76
CA ARG A 91 0.03 -3.49 14.66
C ARG A 91 0.72 -3.37 16.03
N SER A 92 1.87 -4.00 16.16
CA SER A 92 2.71 -3.81 17.33
C SER A 92 3.25 -2.37 17.36
N ALA A 93 2.96 -1.63 18.43
CA ALA A 93 3.44 -0.27 18.60
C ALA A 93 4.98 -0.17 18.54
N ALA A 94 5.67 -1.17 19.08
CA ALA A 94 7.12 -1.22 19.08
C ALA A 94 7.71 -1.36 17.66
N LEU A 95 7.03 -2.13 16.78
CA LEU A 95 7.46 -2.28 15.40
C LEU A 95 7.16 -1.04 14.56
N VAL A 96 6.02 -0.39 14.83
CA VAL A 96 5.65 0.84 14.12
C VAL A 96 6.56 2.01 14.49
N ALA A 97 7.00 2.08 15.75
CA ALA A 97 7.88 3.13 16.23
C ALA A 97 9.34 3.00 15.73
N LYS A 98 9.73 1.83 15.22
CA LYS A 98 11.07 1.55 14.71
C LYS A 98 11.24 1.98 13.26
#